data_f1be9157ebcd39d13e867f06f08f03a8
#
_entry.id   f1be9157ebcd39d13e867f06f08f03a8
#
_cell.length_a   1.000
_cell.length_b   1.000
_cell.length_c   1.000
_cell.angle_alpha   90.00
_cell.angle_beta   90.00
_cell.angle_gamma   90.00
#
_symmetry.space_group_name_H-M   'P 1'
#
loop_
_entity.id
_entity.type
_entity.pdbx_description
1 polymer ?
#
loop_
_entity_poly.entity_id
_entity_poly.type
_entity_poly.pdbx_seq_one_letter_code
_entity_poly.pdbx_strand_id
1 'polypeptide(L)'
;MKKRYSIGIDYGSMAGKSVLIDVDTGDEIAVSVFNYPHSVMTECLPDGKTKLEDGWALHDPQDYLDVLASTIPALLKETDINPADIIGIGVDFASSTVLPVKEDGTPICFMEEYKSEPHAYVKLWKHHAAQKYADSLNKYAEKTNEDFLLKYGGKFSSEWLVPKIWQIAEEAPRVYDEMDKFIGAADWIVWQLTGTEPINTQGIENTLPSKEFLKLLNPKLEDFVDKKFKRKVSSIGKKAGELNQFAAGLTGLKQGTAVAVGNINTQVSLPAVGIAVPCKLLMIIGKSACDIVLGEEEKNISGIYCADKNSIIDGYYGYEAIQSGVGEHFDWFVKSSVPESYYREANALDMNIHQLLRTKASKQRPGESGLLALDWWNGSRSVLMDKDLSGVMLGLNLQTRPEEIYRALLEATAYGARMILDTIRDAGIPVTELYAAGGVAQKDAFIMQIYADVMNMDIKIAGSVHTPALGSAMSGAVAAGKENGGYDTIEECAKILGKTKAHYYRPIPENVETYNELYKEYKKLHNYYGKGGNDVMKRLKDIKMALKN
;
A
#
# COMPACT_ATOMS: atom_id res chain seq x y z
N MET A 1 -24.46 -24.05 16.90
CA MET A 1 -24.85 -23.02 15.90
C MET A 1 -24.31 -23.46 14.55
N LYS A 2 -24.93 -23.11 13.44
CA LYS A 2 -24.43 -23.41 12.10
C LYS A 2 -23.20 -22.52 11.85
N LYS A 3 -22.08 -23.10 11.43
CA LYS A 3 -20.87 -22.33 11.12
C LYS A 3 -21.12 -21.37 9.97
N ARG A 4 -20.51 -20.19 10.04
CA ARG A 4 -20.57 -19.13 9.03
C ARG A 4 -19.17 -18.75 8.59
N TYR A 5 -19.04 -18.41 7.34
CA TYR A 5 -17.76 -18.09 6.72
C TYR A 5 -17.85 -16.79 5.93
N SER A 6 -16.70 -16.14 5.76
CA SER A 6 -16.55 -14.98 4.88
C SER A 6 -15.29 -15.11 4.03
N ILE A 7 -15.31 -14.55 2.84
CA ILE A 7 -14.17 -14.57 1.92
C ILE A 7 -13.59 -13.16 1.79
N GLY A 8 -12.28 -13.02 1.96
CA GLY A 8 -11.53 -11.82 1.63
C GLY A 8 -10.61 -12.06 0.45
N ILE A 9 -10.54 -11.09 -0.46
CA ILE A 9 -9.75 -11.18 -1.68
C ILE A 9 -8.80 -9.99 -1.73
N ASP A 10 -7.50 -10.26 -1.63
CA ASP A 10 -6.40 -9.30 -1.75
C ASP A 10 -5.82 -9.34 -3.17
N TYR A 11 -5.99 -8.26 -3.91
CA TYR A 11 -5.44 -8.07 -5.25
C TYR A 11 -4.10 -7.36 -5.16
N GLY A 12 -3.04 -8.15 -5.02
CA GLY A 12 -1.66 -7.64 -4.98
C GLY A 12 -1.11 -7.25 -6.35
N SER A 13 0.18 -6.89 -6.41
CA SER A 13 0.83 -6.49 -7.67
C SER A 13 1.18 -7.66 -8.59
N MET A 14 1.30 -8.89 -8.09
CA MET A 14 1.76 -10.04 -8.88
C MET A 14 0.76 -11.20 -8.89
N ALA A 15 -0.19 -11.16 -7.96
CA ALA A 15 -1.16 -12.24 -7.75
C ALA A 15 -2.37 -11.72 -6.99
N GLY A 16 -3.52 -12.34 -7.21
CA GLY A 16 -4.68 -12.25 -6.34
C GLY A 16 -4.73 -13.42 -5.36
N LYS A 17 -5.22 -13.17 -4.16
CA LYS A 17 -5.28 -14.15 -3.08
C LYS A 17 -6.63 -14.10 -2.41
N SER A 18 -7.29 -15.25 -2.27
CA SER A 18 -8.53 -15.38 -1.52
C SER A 18 -8.29 -16.15 -0.22
N VAL A 19 -8.84 -15.64 0.87
CA VAL A 19 -8.80 -16.26 2.20
C VAL A 19 -10.22 -16.50 2.67
N LEU A 20 -10.50 -17.74 3.09
CA LEU A 20 -11.75 -18.15 3.70
C LEU A 20 -11.58 -18.18 5.22
N ILE A 21 -12.40 -17.45 5.94
CA ILE A 21 -12.36 -17.41 7.41
C ILE A 21 -13.63 -17.96 8.06
N ASP A 22 -13.49 -18.53 9.25
CA ASP A 22 -14.58 -18.77 10.17
C ASP A 22 -14.98 -17.45 10.84
N VAL A 23 -16.24 -17.04 10.73
CA VAL A 23 -16.73 -15.73 11.22
C VAL A 23 -16.82 -15.67 12.74
N ASP A 24 -16.91 -16.81 13.43
CA ASP A 24 -16.98 -16.85 14.89
C ASP A 24 -15.59 -16.70 15.55
N THR A 25 -14.54 -17.23 14.88
CA THR A 25 -13.19 -17.32 15.47
C THR A 25 -12.13 -16.48 14.76
N GLY A 26 -12.37 -16.07 13.51
CA GLY A 26 -11.39 -15.43 12.65
C GLY A 26 -10.25 -16.36 12.19
N ASP A 27 -10.43 -17.68 12.33
CA ASP A 27 -9.46 -18.64 11.84
C ASP A 27 -9.48 -18.71 10.32
N GLU A 28 -8.31 -18.66 9.71
CA GLU A 28 -8.12 -18.87 8.28
C GLU A 28 -8.27 -20.37 7.99
N ILE A 29 -9.35 -20.73 7.30
CA ILE A 29 -9.70 -22.14 7.00
C ILE A 29 -8.95 -22.62 5.77
N ALA A 30 -8.86 -21.78 4.73
CA ALA A 30 -8.15 -22.09 3.49
C ALA A 30 -7.68 -20.80 2.81
N VAL A 31 -6.64 -20.94 1.99
CA VAL A 31 -6.04 -19.85 1.20
C VAL A 31 -5.78 -20.33 -0.21
N SER A 32 -6.22 -19.59 -1.21
CA SER A 32 -5.93 -19.86 -2.61
C SER A 32 -5.28 -18.66 -3.27
N VAL A 33 -4.28 -18.89 -4.12
CA VAL A 33 -3.51 -17.83 -4.80
C VAL A 33 -3.55 -18.07 -6.31
N PHE A 34 -3.78 -16.99 -7.06
CA PHE A 34 -3.70 -16.98 -8.51
C PHE A 34 -2.66 -15.95 -8.94
N ASN A 35 -1.59 -16.40 -9.58
CA ASN A 35 -0.57 -15.52 -10.16
C ASN A 35 -1.09 -14.93 -11.46
N TYR A 36 -0.96 -13.62 -11.65
CA TYR A 36 -1.42 -12.97 -12.87
C TYR A 36 -0.62 -13.42 -14.08
N PRO A 37 -1.25 -13.94 -15.14
CA PRO A 37 -0.57 -14.32 -16.39
C PRO A 37 0.20 -13.15 -17.01
N HIS A 38 -0.37 -11.94 -17.00
CA HIS A 38 0.26 -10.75 -17.59
C HIS A 38 1.18 -10.03 -16.58
N SER A 39 1.11 -10.37 -15.27
CA SER A 39 1.93 -9.74 -14.23
C SER A 39 1.80 -8.20 -14.24
N VAL A 40 2.85 -7.47 -13.82
CA VAL A 40 2.91 -6.02 -14.01
C VAL A 40 3.55 -5.73 -15.36
N MET A 41 2.79 -5.17 -16.27
CA MET A 41 3.27 -4.76 -17.59
C MET A 41 4.08 -3.45 -17.45
N THR A 42 5.37 -3.53 -17.68
CA THR A 42 6.32 -2.39 -17.63
C THR A 42 7.11 -2.22 -18.92
N GLU A 43 7.11 -3.22 -19.81
CA GLU A 43 7.90 -3.23 -21.04
C GLU A 43 7.02 -3.29 -22.29
N CYS A 44 5.95 -4.07 -22.26
CA CYS A 44 5.00 -4.20 -23.37
C CYS A 44 3.60 -4.58 -22.90
N LEU A 45 2.59 -4.35 -23.75
CA LEU A 45 1.23 -4.84 -23.57
C LEU A 45 1.11 -6.35 -23.86
N PRO A 46 -0.05 -6.99 -23.58
CA PRO A 46 -0.29 -8.42 -23.81
C PRO A 46 -0.10 -8.85 -25.28
N ASP A 47 -0.22 -7.93 -26.25
CA ASP A 47 0.01 -8.18 -27.66
C ASP A 47 1.48 -8.49 -28.01
N GLY A 48 2.42 -8.29 -27.06
CA GLY A 48 3.85 -8.50 -27.21
C GLY A 48 4.54 -7.55 -28.21
N LYS A 49 3.85 -6.53 -28.71
CA LYS A 49 4.31 -5.60 -29.74
C LYS A 49 4.32 -4.15 -29.28
N THR A 50 3.28 -3.74 -28.58
CA THR A 50 3.15 -2.37 -28.08
C THR A 50 4.07 -2.17 -26.89
N LYS A 51 5.16 -1.44 -27.11
CA LYS A 51 6.17 -1.15 -26.08
C LYS A 51 5.68 -0.05 -25.15
N LEU A 52 6.07 -0.17 -23.89
CA LEU A 52 5.84 0.82 -22.85
C LEU A 52 7.15 1.57 -22.56
N GLU A 53 7.03 2.88 -22.32
CA GLU A 53 8.18 3.70 -21.91
C GLU A 53 8.49 3.51 -20.43
N ASP A 54 9.62 4.05 -19.97
CA ASP A 54 10.01 4.02 -18.57
C ASP A 54 8.95 4.65 -17.66
N GLY A 55 8.70 4.01 -16.53
CA GLY A 55 7.75 4.48 -15.53
C GLY A 55 6.32 4.01 -15.72
N TRP A 56 6.01 3.28 -16.80
CA TRP A 56 4.72 2.64 -16.94
C TRP A 56 4.61 1.43 -16.01
N ALA A 57 3.42 1.25 -15.43
CA ALA A 57 3.05 0.07 -14.66
C ALA A 57 1.55 -0.18 -14.81
N LEU A 58 1.20 -1.20 -15.57
CA LEU A 58 -0.17 -1.53 -15.94
C LEU A 58 -0.54 -2.95 -15.52
N HIS A 59 -1.83 -3.20 -15.36
CA HIS A 59 -2.41 -4.55 -15.30
C HIS A 59 -3.47 -4.74 -16.37
N ASP A 60 -3.71 -6.01 -16.73
CA ASP A 60 -4.87 -6.43 -17.49
C ASP A 60 -6.04 -6.69 -16.52
N PRO A 61 -7.22 -6.04 -16.68
CA PRO A 61 -8.35 -6.30 -15.80
C PRO A 61 -8.92 -7.72 -15.93
N GLN A 62 -8.60 -8.48 -17.00
CA GLN A 62 -8.96 -9.88 -17.11
C GLN A 62 -8.32 -10.73 -16.01
N ASP A 63 -7.06 -10.44 -15.65
CA ASP A 63 -6.37 -11.14 -14.56
C ASP A 63 -7.15 -11.05 -13.23
N TYR A 64 -7.87 -9.96 -13.00
CA TYR A 64 -8.68 -9.79 -11.80
C TYR A 64 -9.96 -10.66 -11.82
N LEU A 65 -10.59 -10.82 -12.97
CA LEU A 65 -11.74 -11.74 -13.13
C LEU A 65 -11.30 -13.20 -12.98
N ASP A 66 -10.10 -13.52 -13.49
CA ASP A 66 -9.52 -14.85 -13.39
C ASP A 66 -9.19 -15.23 -11.92
N VAL A 67 -8.84 -14.25 -11.07
CA VAL A 67 -8.73 -14.47 -9.63
C VAL A 67 -10.04 -14.99 -9.05
N LEU A 68 -11.18 -14.33 -9.36
CA LEU A 68 -12.50 -14.76 -8.89
C LEU A 68 -12.85 -16.17 -9.36
N ALA A 69 -12.64 -16.43 -10.66
CA ALA A 69 -12.94 -17.70 -11.30
C ALA A 69 -12.07 -18.86 -10.83
N SER A 70 -10.86 -18.57 -10.36
CA SER A 70 -9.88 -19.60 -9.97
C SER A 70 -9.85 -19.84 -8.47
N THR A 71 -9.71 -18.75 -7.68
CA THR A 71 -9.42 -18.90 -6.24
C THR A 71 -10.63 -19.32 -5.42
N ILE A 72 -11.80 -18.76 -5.69
CA ILE A 72 -13.01 -19.07 -4.90
C ILE A 72 -13.48 -20.50 -5.12
N PRO A 73 -13.62 -21.01 -6.37
CA PRO A 73 -13.94 -22.42 -6.59
C PRO A 73 -12.91 -23.38 -5.97
N ALA A 74 -11.61 -23.01 -5.98
CA ALA A 74 -10.55 -23.80 -5.35
C ALA A 74 -10.75 -23.90 -3.82
N LEU A 75 -11.06 -22.77 -3.15
CA LEU A 75 -11.38 -22.76 -1.71
C LEU A 75 -12.58 -23.67 -1.38
N LEU A 76 -13.66 -23.56 -2.15
CA LEU A 76 -14.86 -24.38 -1.94
C LEU A 76 -14.57 -25.87 -2.10
N LYS A 77 -13.79 -26.23 -3.14
CA LYS A 77 -13.40 -27.61 -3.41
C LYS A 77 -12.48 -28.18 -2.32
N GLU A 78 -11.53 -27.37 -1.82
CA GLU A 78 -10.57 -27.80 -0.80
C GLU A 78 -11.25 -28.07 0.55
N THR A 79 -12.22 -27.22 0.92
CA THR A 79 -12.83 -27.23 2.25
C THR A 79 -14.13 -28.02 2.35
N ASP A 80 -14.75 -28.37 1.22
CA ASP A 80 -16.09 -28.98 1.12
C ASP A 80 -17.19 -28.17 1.87
N ILE A 81 -16.97 -26.86 2.02
CA ILE A 81 -17.91 -25.95 2.67
C ILE A 81 -19.06 -25.64 1.73
N ASN A 82 -20.29 -25.72 2.27
CA ASN A 82 -21.48 -25.38 1.49
C ASN A 82 -21.46 -23.89 1.13
N PRO A 83 -21.55 -23.50 -0.15
CA PRO A 83 -21.61 -22.08 -0.57
C PRO A 83 -22.68 -21.26 0.13
N ALA A 84 -23.77 -21.89 0.60
CA ALA A 84 -24.83 -21.22 1.37
C ALA A 84 -24.39 -20.80 2.79
N ASP A 85 -23.23 -21.25 3.27
CA ASP A 85 -22.68 -20.87 4.57
C ASP A 85 -21.67 -19.73 4.47
N ILE A 86 -21.33 -19.29 3.24
CA ILE A 86 -20.56 -18.06 2.98
C ILE A 86 -21.53 -16.88 3.03
N ILE A 87 -21.37 -16.03 4.05
CA ILE A 87 -22.29 -14.92 4.30
C ILE A 87 -21.85 -13.62 3.66
N GLY A 88 -20.55 -13.44 3.40
CA GLY A 88 -20.04 -12.19 2.88
C GLY A 88 -18.74 -12.32 2.09
N ILE A 89 -18.50 -11.33 1.24
CA ILE A 89 -17.28 -11.16 0.43
C ILE A 89 -16.78 -9.73 0.61
N GLY A 90 -15.48 -9.57 0.85
CA GLY A 90 -14.78 -8.29 0.76
C GLY A 90 -13.59 -8.39 -0.17
N VAL A 91 -13.23 -7.26 -0.79
CA VAL A 91 -12.11 -7.16 -1.71
C VAL A 91 -11.23 -5.97 -1.35
N ASP A 92 -9.93 -6.07 -1.59
CA ASP A 92 -9.01 -4.96 -1.46
C ASP A 92 -8.00 -4.90 -2.60
N PHE A 93 -7.49 -3.69 -2.81
CA PHE A 93 -6.47 -3.36 -3.77
C PHE A 93 -5.45 -2.38 -3.18
N ALA A 94 -4.30 -2.24 -3.83
CA ALA A 94 -3.43 -1.11 -3.57
C ALA A 94 -4.12 0.20 -3.97
N SER A 95 -3.95 1.24 -3.14
CA SER A 95 -4.52 2.56 -3.38
C SER A 95 -4.20 3.08 -4.78
N SER A 96 -5.06 3.93 -5.33
CA SER A 96 -4.88 4.59 -6.64
C SER A 96 -4.61 3.64 -7.82
N THR A 97 -5.09 2.39 -7.74
CA THR A 97 -5.15 1.46 -8.86
C THR A 97 -6.47 1.70 -9.58
N VAL A 98 -6.41 2.22 -10.82
CA VAL A 98 -7.58 2.81 -11.51
C VAL A 98 -7.63 2.41 -12.98
N LEU A 99 -8.84 2.37 -13.55
CA LEU A 99 -9.05 2.02 -14.96
C LEU A 99 -10.21 2.81 -15.61
N PRO A 100 -10.10 3.07 -16.93
CA PRO A 100 -11.20 3.65 -17.72
C PRO A 100 -12.19 2.56 -18.12
N VAL A 101 -13.50 2.84 -17.93
CA VAL A 101 -14.58 1.90 -18.28
C VAL A 101 -15.73 2.62 -18.96
N LYS A 102 -16.59 1.84 -19.63
CA LYS A 102 -17.88 2.28 -20.18
C LYS A 102 -18.95 2.40 -19.09
N GLU A 103 -20.12 2.94 -19.45
CA GLU A 103 -21.27 3.10 -18.55
C GLU A 103 -21.77 1.76 -17.96
N ASP A 104 -21.53 0.65 -18.63
CA ASP A 104 -21.90 -0.70 -18.19
C ASP A 104 -20.77 -1.41 -17.40
N GLY A 105 -19.65 -0.72 -17.16
CA GLY A 105 -18.48 -1.27 -16.45
C GLY A 105 -17.51 -2.05 -17.33
N THR A 106 -17.70 -2.07 -18.66
CA THR A 106 -16.75 -2.71 -19.60
C THR A 106 -15.43 -1.91 -19.64
N PRO A 107 -14.26 -2.51 -19.32
CA PRO A 107 -12.97 -1.86 -19.47
C PRO A 107 -12.69 -1.44 -20.92
N ILE A 108 -12.15 -0.25 -21.12
CA ILE A 108 -11.87 0.25 -22.48
C ILE A 108 -10.90 -0.66 -23.22
N CYS A 109 -9.93 -1.27 -22.56
CA CYS A 109 -8.99 -2.23 -23.18
C CYS A 109 -9.64 -3.55 -23.64
N PHE A 110 -10.90 -3.84 -23.27
CA PHE A 110 -11.64 -5.00 -23.82
C PHE A 110 -12.25 -4.73 -25.20
N MET A 111 -12.34 -3.47 -25.60
CA MET A 111 -12.81 -3.07 -26.92
C MET A 111 -11.68 -3.29 -27.94
N GLU A 112 -11.99 -3.89 -29.09
CA GLU A 112 -10.98 -4.33 -30.09
C GLU A 112 -10.05 -3.20 -30.54
N GLU A 113 -10.60 -2.00 -30.76
CA GLU A 113 -9.85 -0.82 -31.20
C GLU A 113 -8.88 -0.25 -30.15
N TYR A 114 -9.00 -0.64 -28.86
CA TYR A 114 -8.18 -0.14 -27.77
C TYR A 114 -7.25 -1.20 -27.15
N LYS A 115 -7.23 -2.43 -27.68
CA LYS A 115 -6.36 -3.50 -27.18
C LYS A 115 -4.86 -3.19 -27.24
N SER A 116 -4.43 -2.35 -28.18
CA SER A 116 -3.05 -1.90 -28.31
C SER A 116 -2.85 -0.46 -27.80
N GLU A 117 -3.78 0.07 -26.99
CA GLU A 117 -3.68 1.40 -26.41
C GLU A 117 -3.33 1.33 -24.91
N PRO A 118 -2.10 1.68 -24.52
CA PRO A 118 -1.67 1.55 -23.12
C PRO A 118 -2.53 2.31 -22.11
N HIS A 119 -3.08 3.46 -22.54
CA HIS A 119 -3.93 4.27 -21.65
C HIS A 119 -5.29 3.65 -21.35
N ALA A 120 -5.70 2.62 -22.11
CA ALA A 120 -6.94 1.89 -21.90
C ALA A 120 -6.88 0.84 -20.76
N TYR A 121 -5.66 0.50 -20.31
CA TYR A 121 -5.41 -0.50 -19.28
C TYR A 121 -5.42 0.08 -17.85
N VAL A 122 -5.45 -0.83 -16.85
CA VAL A 122 -5.39 -0.44 -15.44
C VAL A 122 -4.05 0.22 -15.12
N LYS A 123 -4.06 1.43 -14.58
CA LYS A 123 -2.88 2.14 -14.07
C LYS A 123 -2.68 1.84 -12.60
N LEU A 124 -1.53 1.23 -12.25
CA LEU A 124 -1.20 0.87 -10.87
C LEU A 124 -0.81 2.09 -10.03
N TRP A 125 -0.77 1.90 -8.70
CA TRP A 125 -0.22 2.88 -7.77
C TRP A 125 1.22 3.31 -8.13
N LYS A 126 2.07 2.41 -8.60
CA LYS A 126 3.47 2.66 -9.00
C LYS A 126 3.62 3.10 -10.47
N HIS A 127 2.56 3.59 -11.11
CA HIS A 127 2.62 4.15 -12.46
C HIS A 127 3.23 5.56 -12.42
N HIS A 128 4.53 5.66 -12.71
CA HIS A 128 5.28 6.91 -12.63
C HIS A 128 5.36 7.69 -13.95
N ALA A 129 4.85 7.14 -15.06
CA ALA A 129 4.81 7.82 -16.36
C ALA A 129 4.00 9.14 -16.32
N ALA A 130 3.10 9.31 -15.34
CA ALA A 130 2.37 10.56 -15.10
C ALA A 130 3.18 11.64 -14.34
N GLN A 131 4.50 11.47 -14.12
CA GLN A 131 5.29 12.35 -13.25
C GLN A 131 5.35 13.80 -13.73
N LYS A 132 5.46 14.05 -15.04
CA LYS A 132 5.45 15.41 -15.59
C LYS A 132 4.16 16.17 -15.28
N TYR A 133 3.04 15.45 -15.20
CA TYR A 133 1.73 16.00 -14.83
C TYR A 133 1.65 16.32 -13.35
N ALA A 134 2.18 15.44 -12.48
CA ALA A 134 2.27 15.71 -11.05
C ALA A 134 3.15 16.94 -10.75
N ASP A 135 4.33 17.05 -11.40
CA ASP A 135 5.22 18.20 -11.25
C ASP A 135 4.57 19.51 -11.73
N SER A 136 3.80 19.45 -12.81
CA SER A 136 3.05 20.61 -13.32
C SER A 136 1.89 20.99 -12.40
N LEU A 137 1.12 19.99 -11.93
CA LEU A 137 0.03 20.20 -10.97
C LEU A 137 0.53 20.92 -9.71
N ASN A 138 1.62 20.45 -9.12
CA ASN A 138 2.22 21.06 -7.93
C ASN A 138 2.60 22.52 -8.19
N LYS A 139 3.20 22.84 -9.34
CA LYS A 139 3.54 24.23 -9.73
C LYS A 139 2.30 25.12 -9.89
N TYR A 140 1.20 24.59 -10.44
CA TYR A 140 -0.06 25.33 -10.55
C TYR A 140 -0.68 25.55 -9.18
N ALA A 141 -0.72 24.51 -8.33
CA ALA A 141 -1.31 24.59 -7.00
C ALA A 141 -0.55 25.56 -6.07
N GLU A 142 0.78 25.62 -6.15
CA GLU A 142 1.60 26.63 -5.45
C GLU A 142 1.25 28.06 -5.88
N LYS A 143 0.97 28.29 -7.17
CA LYS A 143 0.62 29.63 -7.70
C LYS A 143 -0.79 30.07 -7.34
N THR A 144 -1.73 29.13 -7.21
CA THR A 144 -3.14 29.40 -6.92
C THR A 144 -3.47 29.25 -5.43
N ASN A 145 -2.49 28.84 -4.60
CA ASN A 145 -2.63 28.61 -3.17
C ASN A 145 -3.77 27.64 -2.85
N GLU A 146 -3.76 26.47 -3.50
CA GLU A 146 -4.79 25.44 -3.37
C GLU A 146 -4.65 24.63 -2.08
N ASP A 147 -5.68 24.59 -1.27
CA ASP A 147 -5.69 23.95 0.04
C ASP A 147 -5.72 22.39 -0.03
N PHE A 148 -6.18 21.81 -1.14
CA PHE A 148 -6.27 20.35 -1.26
C PHE A 148 -4.91 19.65 -1.07
N LEU A 149 -3.80 20.29 -1.44
CA LEU A 149 -2.45 19.73 -1.25
C LEU A 149 -2.14 19.40 0.21
N LEU A 150 -2.71 20.15 1.16
CA LEU A 150 -2.46 19.93 2.59
C LEU A 150 -2.84 18.52 3.04
N LYS A 151 -3.94 17.97 2.49
CA LYS A 151 -4.37 16.59 2.75
C LYS A 151 -3.42 15.54 2.18
N TYR A 152 -2.68 15.90 1.13
CA TYR A 152 -1.67 15.04 0.52
C TYR A 152 -0.25 15.24 1.09
N GLY A 153 -0.16 15.87 2.26
CA GLY A 153 1.12 16.15 2.91
C GLY A 153 1.91 17.30 2.28
N GLY A 154 1.29 18.09 1.38
CA GLY A 154 1.85 19.29 0.76
C GLY A 154 2.31 19.13 -0.69
N LYS A 155 2.29 17.90 -1.25
CA LYS A 155 2.61 17.66 -2.67
C LYS A 155 1.79 16.52 -3.25
N PHE A 156 1.45 16.63 -4.52
CA PHE A 156 0.82 15.57 -5.30
C PHE A 156 1.88 14.68 -5.96
N SER A 157 1.71 13.37 -5.87
CA SER A 157 2.57 12.36 -6.52
C SER A 157 1.95 11.90 -7.85
N SER A 158 2.78 11.42 -8.78
CA SER A 158 2.33 10.73 -9.99
C SER A 158 1.49 9.47 -9.72
N GLU A 159 1.58 8.93 -8.52
CA GLU A 159 0.84 7.75 -8.09
C GLU A 159 -0.65 8.04 -7.88
N TRP A 160 -1.04 9.31 -7.64
CA TRP A 160 -2.41 9.72 -7.42
C TRP A 160 -3.26 9.78 -8.69
N LEU A 161 -4.57 9.90 -8.54
CA LEU A 161 -5.58 9.86 -9.58
C LEU A 161 -5.41 11.00 -10.62
N VAL A 162 -5.29 12.25 -10.15
CA VAL A 162 -5.36 13.44 -11.03
C VAL A 162 -4.24 13.49 -12.06
N PRO A 163 -2.97 13.22 -11.73
CA PRO A 163 -1.91 13.13 -12.73
C PRO A 163 -2.17 12.05 -13.79
N LYS A 164 -2.74 10.90 -13.40
CA LYS A 164 -3.06 9.79 -14.32
C LYS A 164 -4.16 10.14 -15.30
N ILE A 165 -5.25 10.77 -14.81
CA ILE A 165 -6.33 11.19 -15.69
C ILE A 165 -5.91 12.35 -16.59
N TRP A 166 -5.10 13.27 -16.10
CA TRP A 166 -4.53 14.34 -16.92
C TRP A 166 -3.63 13.78 -18.02
N GLN A 167 -2.79 12.80 -17.70
CA GLN A 167 -1.99 12.07 -18.70
C GLN A 167 -2.89 11.47 -19.81
N ILE A 168 -3.99 10.79 -19.43
CA ILE A 168 -4.91 10.21 -20.42
C ILE A 168 -5.54 11.31 -21.30
N ALA A 169 -5.98 12.41 -20.70
CA ALA A 169 -6.60 13.50 -21.45
C ALA A 169 -5.67 14.16 -22.48
N GLU A 170 -4.36 14.21 -22.20
CA GLU A 170 -3.36 14.80 -23.08
C GLU A 170 -2.79 13.80 -24.10
N GLU A 171 -2.40 12.61 -23.65
CA GLU A 171 -1.66 11.65 -24.49
C GLU A 171 -2.57 10.73 -25.28
N ALA A 172 -3.78 10.42 -24.75
CA ALA A 172 -4.77 9.56 -25.40
C ALA A 172 -6.19 10.15 -25.33
N PRO A 173 -6.42 11.31 -25.96
CA PRO A 173 -7.71 12.01 -25.90
C PRO A 173 -8.89 11.15 -26.38
N ARG A 174 -8.67 10.18 -27.28
CA ARG A 174 -9.70 9.23 -27.70
C ARG A 174 -10.15 8.31 -26.56
N VAL A 175 -9.22 7.82 -25.75
CA VAL A 175 -9.55 7.01 -24.55
C VAL A 175 -10.31 7.86 -23.54
N TYR A 176 -9.87 9.13 -23.34
CA TYR A 176 -10.56 10.06 -22.44
C TYR A 176 -12.01 10.33 -22.88
N ASP A 177 -12.22 10.54 -24.16
CA ASP A 177 -13.54 10.83 -24.73
C ASP A 177 -14.43 9.56 -24.73
N GLU A 178 -13.85 8.36 -24.98
CA GLU A 178 -14.56 7.08 -25.04
C GLU A 178 -14.98 6.56 -23.66
N MET A 179 -14.17 6.76 -22.62
CA MET A 179 -14.52 6.29 -21.28
C MET A 179 -15.68 7.10 -20.69
N ASP A 180 -16.63 6.41 -20.09
CA ASP A 180 -17.72 7.02 -19.31
C ASP A 180 -17.33 7.23 -17.86
N LYS A 181 -16.55 6.31 -17.29
CA LYS A 181 -16.08 6.34 -15.90
C LYS A 181 -14.57 6.07 -15.79
N PHE A 182 -13.92 6.70 -14.81
CA PHE A 182 -12.56 6.37 -14.38
C PHE A 182 -12.65 5.87 -12.94
N ILE A 183 -12.57 4.55 -12.75
CA ILE A 183 -12.97 3.87 -11.51
C ILE A 183 -11.79 3.19 -10.81
N GLY A 184 -11.84 3.10 -9.48
CA GLY A 184 -10.92 2.27 -8.70
C GLY A 184 -11.10 0.79 -9.02
N ALA A 185 -9.99 0.03 -9.07
CA ALA A 185 -10.05 -1.39 -9.38
C ALA A 185 -10.85 -2.20 -8.34
N ALA A 186 -10.78 -1.82 -7.06
CA ALA A 186 -11.60 -2.42 -6.01
C ALA A 186 -13.09 -2.22 -6.27
N ASP A 187 -13.48 -0.98 -6.62
CA ASP A 187 -14.87 -0.65 -6.92
C ASP A 187 -15.33 -1.33 -8.20
N TRP A 188 -14.45 -1.46 -9.20
CA TRP A 188 -14.76 -2.18 -10.42
C TRP A 188 -15.04 -3.67 -10.15
N ILE A 189 -14.25 -4.34 -9.31
CA ILE A 189 -14.53 -5.74 -8.92
C ILE A 189 -15.83 -5.83 -8.12
N VAL A 190 -16.12 -4.90 -7.22
CA VAL A 190 -17.41 -4.84 -6.53
C VAL A 190 -18.55 -4.70 -7.53
N TRP A 191 -18.38 -3.90 -8.58
CA TRP A 191 -19.35 -3.79 -9.66
C TRP A 191 -19.57 -5.13 -10.39
N GLN A 192 -18.49 -5.84 -10.75
CA GLN A 192 -18.62 -7.17 -11.36
C GLN A 192 -19.36 -8.16 -10.44
N LEU A 193 -19.09 -8.11 -9.14
CA LEU A 193 -19.74 -8.98 -8.14
C LEU A 193 -21.22 -8.65 -7.94
N THR A 194 -21.60 -7.38 -7.96
CA THR A 194 -22.98 -6.93 -7.66
C THR A 194 -23.84 -6.68 -8.90
N GLY A 195 -23.22 -6.41 -10.04
CA GLY A 195 -23.90 -5.99 -11.28
C GLY A 195 -24.36 -4.53 -11.27
N THR A 196 -23.98 -3.76 -10.27
CA THR A 196 -24.35 -2.35 -10.11
C THR A 196 -23.13 -1.52 -9.77
N GLU A 197 -22.96 -0.36 -10.42
CA GLU A 197 -21.88 0.58 -10.10
C GLU A 197 -21.94 0.95 -8.61
N PRO A 198 -20.87 0.73 -7.83
CA PRO A 198 -20.85 1.11 -6.42
C PRO A 198 -20.78 2.65 -6.31
N ILE A 199 -21.80 3.25 -5.72
CA ILE A 199 -21.80 4.68 -5.41
C ILE A 199 -20.93 4.94 -4.16
N ASN A 200 -20.99 4.00 -3.21
CA ASN A 200 -20.21 4.06 -1.97
C ASN A 200 -18.86 3.36 -2.18
N THR A 201 -17.79 4.05 -1.81
CA THR A 201 -16.42 3.55 -1.87
C THR A 201 -15.67 3.92 -0.59
N GLN A 202 -14.67 3.16 -0.20
CA GLN A 202 -13.78 3.54 0.89
C GLN A 202 -12.98 4.81 0.56
N GLY A 203 -12.93 5.17 -0.72
CA GLY A 203 -12.34 6.41 -1.17
C GLY A 203 -10.86 6.29 -1.46
N ILE A 204 -10.55 6.28 -2.74
CA ILE A 204 -9.16 6.30 -3.21
C ILE A 204 -8.55 7.68 -2.95
N GLU A 205 -9.33 8.73 -3.13
CA GLU A 205 -8.97 10.13 -2.97
C GLU A 205 -10.26 10.92 -2.67
N ASN A 206 -10.39 11.35 -1.44
CA ASN A 206 -11.61 12.01 -1.00
C ASN A 206 -11.58 13.53 -1.24
N THR A 207 -10.37 14.10 -1.23
CA THR A 207 -10.16 15.53 -1.47
C THR A 207 -9.53 15.73 -2.84
N LEU A 208 -10.36 16.04 -3.83
CA LEU A 208 -9.93 16.36 -5.19
C LEU A 208 -9.83 17.87 -5.39
N PRO A 209 -9.04 18.33 -6.36
CA PRO A 209 -9.00 19.74 -6.76
C PRO A 209 -10.36 20.25 -7.18
N SER A 210 -10.55 21.58 -7.05
CA SER A 210 -11.76 22.26 -7.52
C SER A 210 -11.95 22.11 -9.04
N LYS A 211 -13.18 22.26 -9.50
CA LYS A 211 -13.53 22.26 -10.92
C LYS A 211 -12.75 23.32 -11.69
N GLU A 212 -12.59 24.51 -11.11
CA GLU A 212 -11.85 25.64 -11.64
C GLU A 212 -10.36 25.30 -11.78
N PHE A 213 -9.79 24.64 -10.79
CA PHE A 213 -8.40 24.20 -10.84
C PHE A 213 -8.20 23.08 -11.88
N LEU A 214 -9.09 22.10 -11.94
CA LEU A 214 -9.02 21.04 -12.96
C LEU A 214 -9.10 21.63 -14.37
N LYS A 215 -9.98 22.62 -14.61
CA LYS A 215 -10.06 23.36 -15.88
C LYS A 215 -8.76 24.10 -16.21
N LEU A 216 -8.08 24.66 -15.21
CA LEU A 216 -6.80 25.33 -15.40
C LEU A 216 -5.70 24.34 -15.85
N LEU A 217 -5.73 23.09 -15.37
CA LEU A 217 -4.80 22.05 -15.80
C LEU A 217 -5.06 21.65 -17.25
N ASN A 218 -6.31 21.32 -17.57
CA ASN A 218 -6.78 20.99 -18.90
C ASN A 218 -8.31 21.21 -18.98
N PRO A 219 -8.82 21.94 -19.99
CA PRO A 219 -10.27 22.19 -20.13
C PRO A 219 -11.13 20.92 -20.13
N LYS A 220 -10.64 19.78 -20.64
CA LYS A 220 -11.34 18.50 -20.61
C LYS A 220 -11.59 17.96 -19.19
N LEU A 221 -10.78 18.38 -18.20
CA LEU A 221 -10.91 17.92 -16.82
C LEU A 221 -11.93 18.71 -16.00
N GLU A 222 -12.48 19.81 -16.53
CA GLU A 222 -13.44 20.68 -15.81
C GLU A 222 -14.55 19.88 -15.12
N ASP A 223 -15.19 18.98 -15.84
CA ASP A 223 -16.30 18.17 -15.33
C ASP A 223 -15.91 16.72 -14.95
N PHE A 224 -14.61 16.42 -14.85
CA PHE A 224 -14.12 15.07 -14.63
C PHE A 224 -14.72 14.43 -13.37
N VAL A 225 -14.68 15.15 -12.25
CA VAL A 225 -15.17 14.62 -10.96
C VAL A 225 -16.66 14.33 -11.02
N ASP A 226 -17.46 15.26 -11.57
CA ASP A 226 -18.92 15.13 -11.61
C ASP A 226 -19.40 14.05 -12.59
N LYS A 227 -18.72 13.91 -13.75
CA LYS A 227 -19.17 13.04 -14.84
C LYS A 227 -18.52 11.67 -14.82
N LYS A 228 -17.20 11.59 -14.53
CA LYS A 228 -16.44 10.36 -14.71
C LYS A 228 -15.93 9.74 -13.39
N PHE A 229 -15.97 10.49 -12.27
CA PHE A 229 -15.40 10.03 -10.98
C PHE A 229 -16.31 10.28 -9.77
N LYS A 230 -17.61 10.39 -9.98
CA LYS A 230 -18.56 10.65 -8.88
C LYS A 230 -18.55 9.52 -7.86
N ARG A 231 -18.21 9.81 -6.60
CA ARG A 231 -18.11 8.86 -5.48
C ARG A 231 -18.68 9.44 -4.20
N LYS A 232 -19.08 8.54 -3.29
CA LYS A 232 -19.43 8.86 -1.91
C LYS A 232 -18.56 8.04 -0.98
N VAL A 233 -17.89 8.72 -0.07
CA VAL A 233 -17.01 8.08 0.93
C VAL A 233 -17.81 7.16 1.83
N SER A 234 -17.22 6.00 2.14
CA SER A 234 -17.80 4.98 3.00
C SER A 234 -16.71 4.26 3.79
N SER A 235 -17.00 3.90 5.03
CA SER A 235 -16.08 3.13 5.88
C SER A 235 -16.04 1.65 5.52
N ILE A 236 -15.00 0.96 6.01
CA ILE A 236 -14.81 -0.48 5.88
C ILE A 236 -16.05 -1.23 6.39
N GLY A 237 -16.46 -2.27 5.66
CA GLY A 237 -17.55 -3.16 6.06
C GLY A 237 -18.95 -2.69 5.65
N LYS A 238 -19.12 -1.48 5.08
CA LYS A 238 -20.43 -1.09 4.54
C LYS A 238 -20.80 -2.00 3.37
N LYS A 239 -22.07 -2.39 3.30
CA LYS A 239 -22.61 -3.23 2.23
C LYS A 239 -22.70 -2.42 0.94
N ALA A 240 -22.07 -2.91 -0.13
CA ALA A 240 -22.20 -2.34 -1.48
C ALA A 240 -23.40 -2.94 -2.23
N GLY A 241 -23.68 -4.22 -2.00
CA GLY A 241 -24.74 -4.94 -2.68
C GLY A 241 -24.75 -6.41 -2.33
N GLU A 242 -25.30 -7.20 -3.24
CA GLU A 242 -25.36 -8.67 -3.13
C GLU A 242 -24.81 -9.31 -4.41
N LEU A 243 -24.23 -10.49 -4.26
CA LEU A 243 -23.66 -11.24 -5.37
C LEU A 243 -24.73 -11.51 -6.45
N ASN A 244 -24.47 -11.06 -7.66
CA ASN A 244 -25.36 -11.24 -8.79
C ASN A 244 -25.27 -12.67 -9.38
N GLN A 245 -26.13 -12.99 -10.35
CA GLN A 245 -26.17 -14.30 -10.99
C GLN A 245 -24.89 -14.63 -11.77
N PHE A 246 -24.30 -13.65 -12.46
CA PHE A 246 -23.06 -13.81 -13.24
C PHE A 246 -21.91 -14.18 -12.31
N ALA A 247 -21.70 -13.41 -11.27
CA ALA A 247 -20.63 -13.65 -10.30
C ALA A 247 -20.85 -14.95 -9.48
N ALA A 248 -22.10 -15.30 -9.18
CA ALA A 248 -22.44 -16.59 -8.58
C ALA A 248 -22.03 -17.77 -9.48
N GLY A 249 -22.30 -17.65 -10.80
CA GLY A 249 -21.87 -18.65 -11.79
C GLY A 249 -20.34 -18.75 -11.92
N LEU A 250 -19.63 -17.60 -11.84
CA LEU A 250 -18.18 -17.53 -11.93
C LEU A 250 -17.47 -18.14 -10.70
N THR A 251 -18.00 -17.87 -9.51
CA THR A 251 -17.37 -18.20 -8.22
C THR A 251 -17.87 -19.49 -7.59
N GLY A 252 -19.02 -20.01 -8.02
CA GLY A 252 -19.70 -21.13 -7.37
C GLY A 252 -20.41 -20.76 -6.04
N LEU A 253 -20.44 -19.48 -5.68
CA LEU A 253 -21.10 -18.99 -4.49
C LEU A 253 -22.60 -18.81 -4.71
N LYS A 254 -23.34 -18.68 -3.61
CA LYS A 254 -24.78 -18.46 -3.67
C LYS A 254 -25.07 -17.00 -4.10
N GLN A 255 -25.96 -16.83 -5.09
CA GLN A 255 -26.53 -15.51 -5.39
C GLN A 255 -27.17 -14.91 -4.12
N GLY A 256 -26.98 -13.59 -3.92
CA GLY A 256 -27.46 -12.88 -2.73
C GLY A 256 -26.49 -12.89 -1.55
N THR A 257 -25.29 -13.50 -1.66
CA THR A 257 -24.20 -13.34 -0.67
C THR A 257 -23.84 -11.85 -0.59
N ALA A 258 -23.70 -11.31 0.64
CA ALA A 258 -23.37 -9.91 0.83
C ALA A 258 -22.00 -9.55 0.26
N VAL A 259 -21.89 -8.38 -0.38
CA VAL A 259 -20.64 -7.84 -0.90
C VAL A 259 -20.35 -6.50 -0.21
N ALA A 260 -19.18 -6.38 0.39
CA ALA A 260 -18.73 -5.14 1.01
C ALA A 260 -18.27 -4.12 -0.05
N VAL A 261 -18.20 -2.84 0.31
CA VAL A 261 -17.51 -1.81 -0.48
C VAL A 261 -16.06 -2.21 -0.71
N GLY A 262 -15.49 -1.78 -1.83
CA GLY A 262 -14.09 -2.03 -2.14
C GLY A 262 -13.17 -1.36 -1.13
N ASN A 263 -12.11 -2.05 -0.71
CA ASN A 263 -11.19 -1.58 0.31
C ASN A 263 -9.79 -1.25 -0.25
N ILE A 264 -9.03 -0.46 0.52
CA ILE A 264 -7.60 -0.26 0.32
C ILE A 264 -6.84 -1.22 1.25
N ASN A 265 -5.88 -1.96 0.70
CA ASN A 265 -5.18 -3.05 1.40
C ASN A 265 -4.50 -2.61 2.71
N THR A 266 -3.88 -1.42 2.74
CA THR A 266 -3.26 -0.88 3.95
C THR A 266 -4.31 -0.58 5.02
N GLN A 267 -5.41 0.03 4.63
CA GLN A 267 -6.48 0.46 5.52
C GLN A 267 -7.26 -0.71 6.09
N VAL A 268 -7.64 -1.68 5.25
CA VAL A 268 -8.37 -2.87 5.70
C VAL A 268 -7.54 -3.80 6.57
N SER A 269 -6.21 -3.62 6.60
CA SER A 269 -5.30 -4.33 7.50
C SER A 269 -5.44 -3.90 8.97
N LEU A 270 -5.98 -2.70 9.25
CA LEU A 270 -6.18 -2.23 10.63
C LEU A 270 -7.08 -3.18 11.45
N PRO A 271 -8.34 -3.47 11.03
CA PRO A 271 -9.21 -4.38 11.78
C PRO A 271 -8.64 -5.79 11.89
N ALA A 272 -7.86 -6.27 10.92
CA ALA A 272 -7.25 -7.60 10.95
C ALA A 272 -6.25 -7.80 12.11
N VAL A 273 -5.65 -6.72 12.61
CA VAL A 273 -4.78 -6.73 13.80
C VAL A 273 -5.48 -6.22 15.07
N GLY A 274 -6.80 -6.03 15.03
CA GLY A 274 -7.59 -5.55 16.15
C GLY A 274 -7.53 -4.02 16.38
N ILE A 275 -7.19 -3.26 15.34
CA ILE A 275 -7.17 -1.79 15.40
C ILE A 275 -8.46 -1.24 14.76
N ALA A 276 -9.29 -0.61 15.60
CA ALA A 276 -10.49 0.10 15.16
C ALA A 276 -10.69 1.42 15.95
N VAL A 277 -9.67 1.84 16.71
CA VAL A 277 -9.69 3.06 17.55
C VAL A 277 -8.34 3.77 17.45
N PRO A 278 -8.26 5.07 17.75
CA PRO A 278 -7.03 5.85 17.78
C PRO A 278 -5.95 5.31 18.73
N CYS A 279 -4.81 5.98 18.75
CA CYS A 279 -3.62 5.71 19.58
C CYS A 279 -2.82 4.46 19.21
N LYS A 280 -3.15 3.78 18.14
CA LYS A 280 -2.49 2.56 17.67
C LYS A 280 -1.99 2.78 16.25
N LEU A 281 -0.71 2.53 16.01
CA LEU A 281 -0.10 2.64 14.69
C LEU A 281 0.22 1.25 14.16
N LEU A 282 -0.20 0.97 12.93
CA LEU A 282 0.15 -0.23 12.18
C LEU A 282 1.22 0.10 11.16
N MET A 283 2.34 -0.60 11.24
CA MET A 283 3.43 -0.58 10.24
C MET A 283 3.29 -1.81 9.34
N ILE A 284 3.05 -1.63 8.05
CA ILE A 284 3.01 -2.72 7.06
C ILE A 284 4.35 -2.74 6.33
N ILE A 285 5.25 -3.64 6.74
CA ILE A 285 6.65 -3.66 6.31
C ILE A 285 6.89 -4.74 5.25
N GLY A 286 7.17 -4.30 4.04
CA GLY A 286 7.45 -5.13 2.87
C GLY A 286 8.66 -4.63 2.09
N LYS A 287 8.55 -4.53 0.76
CA LYS A 287 9.55 -3.85 -0.10
C LYS A 287 9.66 -2.38 0.23
N SER A 288 8.53 -1.71 0.42
CA SER A 288 8.34 -0.42 1.07
C SER A 288 7.64 -0.63 2.41
N ALA A 289 7.44 0.44 3.19
CA ALA A 289 6.57 0.37 4.36
C ALA A 289 5.47 1.42 4.28
N CYS A 290 4.31 1.09 4.85
CA CYS A 290 3.20 2.00 5.05
C CYS A 290 2.82 1.99 6.53
N ASP A 291 2.82 3.17 7.12
CA ASP A 291 2.43 3.40 8.51
C ASP A 291 1.06 4.07 8.53
N ILE A 292 0.11 3.50 9.29
CA ILE A 292 -1.26 4.00 9.36
C ILE A 292 -1.74 4.10 10.80
N VAL A 293 -2.37 5.24 11.12
CA VAL A 293 -2.97 5.52 12.43
C VAL A 293 -4.30 6.26 12.27
N LEU A 294 -5.22 6.01 13.19
CA LEU A 294 -6.49 6.74 13.28
C LEU A 294 -6.35 7.96 14.20
N GLY A 295 -7.05 9.05 13.87
CA GLY A 295 -7.13 10.26 14.67
C GLY A 295 -8.55 10.79 14.81
N GLU A 296 -8.82 11.54 15.88
CA GLU A 296 -10.14 12.11 16.16
C GLU A 296 -10.39 13.43 15.45
N GLU A 297 -9.34 14.19 15.17
CA GLU A 297 -9.38 15.51 14.58
C GLU A 297 -8.65 15.52 13.23
N GLU A 298 -9.06 16.42 12.33
CA GLU A 298 -8.32 16.66 11.09
C GLU A 298 -7.02 17.42 11.38
N LYS A 299 -5.90 16.88 10.90
CA LYS A 299 -4.57 17.49 10.99
C LYS A 299 -3.90 17.48 9.62
N ASN A 300 -3.41 18.62 9.19
CA ASN A 300 -2.58 18.72 8.00
C ASN A 300 -1.11 18.57 8.41
N ILE A 301 -0.52 17.43 8.09
CA ILE A 301 0.83 17.06 8.50
C ILE A 301 1.71 16.97 7.26
N SER A 302 2.80 17.74 7.22
CA SER A 302 3.73 17.69 6.09
C SER A 302 4.25 16.27 5.86
N GLY A 303 4.15 15.81 4.61
CA GLY A 303 4.61 14.48 4.19
C GLY A 303 3.73 13.32 4.63
N ILE A 304 2.57 13.55 5.20
CA ILE A 304 1.62 12.52 5.65
C ILE A 304 0.26 12.77 5.01
N TYR A 305 -0.30 11.75 4.39
CA TYR A 305 -1.64 11.80 3.82
C TYR A 305 -2.71 11.73 4.92
N CYS A 306 -3.73 12.58 4.82
CA CYS A 306 -4.89 12.59 5.70
C CYS A 306 -6.13 12.12 4.94
N ALA A 307 -6.59 10.91 5.22
CA ALA A 307 -7.87 10.40 4.73
C ALA A 307 -9.04 11.05 5.49
N ASP A 308 -10.12 11.35 4.76
CA ASP A 308 -11.28 12.04 5.32
C ASP A 308 -11.97 11.24 6.44
N LYS A 309 -12.71 11.96 7.28
CA LYS A 309 -13.51 11.36 8.35
C LYS A 309 -14.49 10.33 7.79
N ASN A 310 -14.60 9.19 8.46
CA ASN A 310 -15.45 8.06 8.05
C ASN A 310 -15.01 7.35 6.76
N SER A 311 -13.79 7.58 6.26
CA SER A 311 -13.30 6.87 5.07
C SER A 311 -12.71 5.50 5.40
N ILE A 312 -12.18 5.30 6.60
CA ILE A 312 -11.59 4.04 7.05
C ILE A 312 -12.50 3.41 8.11
N ILE A 313 -12.60 4.04 9.26
CA ILE A 313 -13.45 3.64 10.40
C ILE A 313 -14.40 4.79 10.72
N ASP A 314 -15.67 4.51 11.00
CA ASP A 314 -16.64 5.53 11.34
C ASP A 314 -16.17 6.36 12.55
N GLY A 315 -16.30 7.68 12.46
CA GLY A 315 -15.93 8.61 13.52
C GLY A 315 -14.50 9.16 13.46
N TYR A 316 -13.59 8.54 12.68
CA TYR A 316 -12.16 8.87 12.68
C TYR A 316 -11.65 9.34 11.33
N TYR A 317 -10.54 10.11 11.37
CA TYR A 317 -9.66 10.40 10.25
C TYR A 317 -8.55 9.34 10.17
N GLY A 318 -7.99 9.09 8.97
CA GLY A 318 -6.85 8.22 8.78
C GLY A 318 -5.59 8.99 8.41
N TYR A 319 -4.44 8.62 8.95
CA TYR A 319 -3.14 9.22 8.62
C TYR A 319 -2.23 8.15 8.08
N GLU A 320 -1.75 8.33 6.85
CA GLU A 320 -0.90 7.37 6.17
C GLU A 320 0.44 7.99 5.80
N ALA A 321 1.51 7.28 6.14
CA ALA A 321 2.89 7.64 5.79
C ALA A 321 3.57 6.48 5.07
N ILE A 322 4.45 6.78 4.12
CA ILE A 322 5.11 5.76 3.30
C ILE A 322 6.63 5.97 3.31
N GLN A 323 7.38 4.92 3.66
CA GLN A 323 8.80 4.80 3.35
C GLN A 323 8.95 4.15 1.97
N SER A 324 9.62 4.87 1.05
CA SER A 324 9.72 4.49 -0.36
C SER A 324 10.51 3.20 -0.62
N GLY A 325 11.29 2.74 0.34
CA GLY A 325 12.05 1.49 0.28
C GLY A 325 12.41 1.00 1.67
N VAL A 326 12.24 -0.29 1.91
CA VAL A 326 12.71 -1.02 3.10
C VAL A 326 13.37 -2.31 2.63
N GLY A 327 12.61 -3.35 2.30
CA GLY A 327 13.16 -4.60 1.77
C GLY A 327 13.95 -4.42 0.48
N GLU A 328 13.59 -3.44 -0.35
CA GLU A 328 14.30 -3.12 -1.59
C GLU A 328 15.75 -2.65 -1.37
N HIS A 329 16.04 -1.96 -0.25
CA HIS A 329 17.41 -1.54 0.10
C HIS A 329 18.31 -2.75 0.34
N PHE A 330 17.78 -3.77 1.00
CA PHE A 330 18.51 -5.00 1.31
C PHE A 330 18.75 -5.82 0.04
N ASP A 331 17.74 -5.96 -0.81
CA ASP A 331 17.82 -6.63 -2.10
C ASP A 331 18.83 -5.93 -3.03
N TRP A 332 18.80 -4.59 -3.09
CA TRP A 332 19.75 -3.79 -3.85
C TRP A 332 21.19 -4.03 -3.36
N PHE A 333 21.43 -3.95 -2.06
CA PHE A 333 22.76 -4.14 -1.48
C PHE A 333 23.29 -5.53 -1.77
N VAL A 334 22.48 -6.55 -1.57
CA VAL A 334 22.86 -7.93 -1.84
C VAL A 334 23.25 -8.13 -3.31
N LYS A 335 22.44 -7.62 -4.25
CA LYS A 335 22.70 -7.79 -5.69
C LYS A 335 23.90 -7.01 -6.21
N SER A 336 24.20 -5.86 -5.61
CA SER A 336 25.19 -4.92 -6.16
C SER A 336 26.52 -4.86 -5.42
N SER A 337 26.59 -5.30 -4.15
CA SER A 337 27.71 -4.91 -3.29
C SER A 337 28.25 -6.02 -2.38
N VAL A 338 27.66 -7.22 -2.38
CA VAL A 338 28.12 -8.34 -1.55
C VAL A 338 29.12 -9.21 -2.34
N PRO A 339 30.35 -9.47 -1.81
CA PRO A 339 31.33 -10.29 -2.48
C PRO A 339 30.90 -11.75 -2.67
N GLU A 340 31.37 -12.37 -3.76
CA GLU A 340 31.12 -13.78 -4.10
C GLU A 340 31.47 -14.77 -2.97
N SER A 341 32.46 -14.44 -2.14
CA SER A 341 32.84 -15.27 -1.00
C SER A 341 31.74 -15.47 0.00
N TYR A 342 30.85 -14.45 0.18
CA TYR A 342 29.70 -14.54 1.07
C TYR A 342 28.61 -15.47 0.51
N TYR A 343 28.40 -15.48 -0.80
CA TYR A 343 27.47 -16.42 -1.45
C TYR A 343 27.95 -17.86 -1.30
N ARG A 344 29.26 -18.10 -1.46
CA ARG A 344 29.84 -19.42 -1.23
C ARG A 344 29.70 -19.87 0.21
N GLU A 345 29.93 -18.97 1.17
CA GLU A 345 29.75 -19.26 2.60
C GLU A 345 28.26 -19.56 2.90
N ALA A 346 27.33 -18.76 2.36
CA ALA A 346 25.90 -18.97 2.54
C ALA A 346 25.48 -20.37 2.01
N ASN A 347 25.91 -20.72 0.79
CA ASN A 347 25.62 -22.03 0.20
C ASN A 347 26.22 -23.18 1.03
N ALA A 348 27.44 -23.03 1.55
CA ALA A 348 28.08 -24.03 2.40
C ALA A 348 27.33 -24.26 3.74
N LEU A 349 26.57 -23.26 4.21
CA LEU A 349 25.77 -23.30 5.43
C LEU A 349 24.29 -23.59 5.18
N ASP A 350 23.89 -23.90 3.94
CA ASP A 350 22.48 -24.06 3.52
C ASP A 350 21.60 -22.85 3.90
N MET A 351 22.16 -21.66 3.73
CA MET A 351 21.50 -20.38 4.00
C MET A 351 21.36 -19.56 2.70
N ASN A 352 20.29 -18.75 2.61
CA ASN A 352 20.32 -17.68 1.63
C ASN A 352 21.20 -16.52 2.12
N ILE A 353 21.62 -15.65 1.20
CA ILE A 353 22.57 -14.57 1.49
C ILE A 353 22.05 -13.58 2.55
N HIS A 354 20.75 -13.29 2.58
CA HIS A 354 20.15 -12.43 3.60
C HIS A 354 20.20 -13.07 5.00
N GLN A 355 20.02 -14.41 5.08
CA GLN A 355 20.15 -15.14 6.36
C GLN A 355 21.58 -15.08 6.89
N LEU A 356 22.58 -15.27 6.00
CA LEU A 356 24.00 -15.18 6.39
C LEU A 356 24.34 -13.78 6.91
N LEU A 357 23.99 -12.74 6.13
CA LEU A 357 24.27 -11.34 6.51
C LEU A 357 23.60 -10.97 7.83
N ARG A 358 22.33 -11.37 8.05
CA ARG A 358 21.65 -11.17 9.33
C ARG A 358 22.33 -11.89 10.49
N THR A 359 22.73 -13.14 10.30
CA THR A 359 23.43 -13.92 11.31
C THR A 359 24.76 -13.28 11.71
N LYS A 360 25.48 -12.68 10.76
CA LYS A 360 26.71 -11.92 11.04
C LYS A 360 26.39 -10.56 11.69
N ALA A 361 25.44 -9.81 11.14
CA ALA A 361 25.04 -8.50 11.64
C ALA A 361 24.46 -8.55 13.08
N SER A 362 23.74 -9.62 13.44
CA SER A 362 23.16 -9.77 14.78
C SER A 362 24.20 -9.98 15.89
N LYS A 363 25.45 -10.32 15.55
CA LYS A 363 26.55 -10.44 16.50
C LYS A 363 27.16 -9.11 16.90
N GLN A 364 26.87 -8.05 16.17
CA GLN A 364 27.34 -6.69 16.44
C GLN A 364 26.40 -6.00 17.42
N ARG A 365 26.92 -5.12 18.25
CA ARG A 365 26.13 -4.21 19.08
C ARG A 365 25.69 -3.00 18.27
N PRO A 366 24.60 -2.30 18.67
CA PRO A 366 24.24 -1.01 18.09
C PRO A 366 25.42 -0.04 18.05
N GLY A 367 25.66 0.61 16.90
CA GLY A 367 26.73 1.59 16.74
C GLY A 367 28.16 1.04 16.66
N GLU A 368 28.37 -0.27 16.82
CA GLU A 368 29.73 -0.87 16.85
C GLU A 368 30.51 -0.66 15.56
N SER A 369 29.83 -0.66 14.42
CA SER A 369 30.44 -0.41 13.12
C SER A 369 30.87 1.04 12.88
N GLY A 370 30.31 2.00 13.65
CA GLY A 370 30.46 3.44 13.39
C GLY A 370 29.77 3.93 12.12
N LEU A 371 28.92 3.10 11.51
CA LEU A 371 28.16 3.46 10.31
C LEU A 371 26.83 4.10 10.67
N LEU A 372 26.43 5.10 9.87
CA LEU A 372 25.11 5.72 9.92
C LEU A 372 24.62 5.96 8.49
N ALA A 373 23.35 5.61 8.21
CA ALA A 373 22.79 5.78 6.88
C ALA A 373 21.43 6.52 6.92
N LEU A 374 21.12 7.24 5.81
CA LEU A 374 19.79 7.74 5.50
C LEU A 374 19.11 6.76 4.54
N ASP A 375 17.87 6.40 4.81
CA ASP A 375 17.09 5.38 4.10
C ASP A 375 16.49 5.83 2.76
N TRP A 376 17.10 6.78 2.05
CA TRP A 376 16.53 7.43 0.86
C TRP A 376 17.00 6.86 -0.48
N TRP A 377 17.32 5.56 -0.57
CA TRP A 377 17.73 4.92 -1.84
C TRP A 377 16.68 5.04 -2.94
N ASN A 378 15.41 5.25 -2.56
CA ASN A 378 14.29 5.49 -3.47
C ASN A 378 13.59 6.83 -3.17
N GLY A 379 14.36 7.86 -2.78
CA GLY A 379 13.83 9.14 -2.32
C GLY A 379 13.18 9.08 -0.93
N SER A 380 12.64 10.20 -0.46
CA SER A 380 11.87 10.31 0.78
C SER A 380 10.43 10.72 0.46
N ARG A 381 9.47 9.80 0.57
CA ARG A 381 8.05 10.11 0.36
C ARG A 381 7.46 10.76 1.61
N SER A 382 7.47 10.08 2.72
CA SER A 382 7.21 10.64 4.04
C SER A 382 8.55 10.75 4.80
N VAL A 383 8.86 11.84 5.40
CA VAL A 383 8.16 13.06 5.78
C VAL A 383 8.46 14.23 4.81
N LEU A 384 9.45 14.08 3.92
CA LEU A 384 10.03 15.20 3.15
C LEU A 384 9.35 15.42 1.80
N MET A 385 8.61 14.46 1.28
CA MET A 385 7.95 14.51 -0.05
C MET A 385 8.93 14.87 -1.17
N ASP A 386 10.15 14.31 -1.11
CA ASP A 386 11.24 14.62 -2.04
C ASP A 386 11.83 13.35 -2.67
N LYS A 387 11.42 13.08 -3.91
CA LYS A 387 11.91 11.94 -4.73
C LYS A 387 13.34 12.14 -5.24
N ASP A 388 13.87 13.36 -5.13
CA ASP A 388 15.20 13.72 -5.65
C ASP A 388 16.30 13.54 -4.61
N LEU A 389 15.93 13.18 -3.38
CA LEU A 389 16.86 12.71 -2.36
C LEU A 389 17.38 11.31 -2.70
N SER A 390 18.56 10.99 -2.18
CA SER A 390 19.23 9.70 -2.37
C SER A 390 19.84 9.18 -1.08
N GLY A 391 20.08 7.87 -1.02
CA GLY A 391 20.73 7.23 0.13
C GLY A 391 22.10 7.83 0.42
N VAL A 392 22.43 7.92 1.71
CA VAL A 392 23.75 8.35 2.21
C VAL A 392 24.20 7.35 3.26
N MET A 393 25.48 7.03 3.25
CA MET A 393 26.12 6.25 4.30
C MET A 393 27.42 6.95 4.73
N LEU A 394 27.58 7.16 6.03
CA LEU A 394 28.76 7.73 6.66
C LEU A 394 29.49 6.67 7.49
N GLY A 395 30.81 6.87 7.70
CA GLY A 395 31.62 6.03 8.56
C GLY A 395 32.37 4.89 7.85
N LEU A 396 32.20 4.73 6.53
CA LEU A 396 32.91 3.71 5.74
C LEU A 396 34.43 3.89 5.80
N ASN A 397 35.15 2.77 6.00
CA ASN A 397 36.59 2.72 6.00
C ASN A 397 37.09 1.41 5.35
N LEU A 398 38.40 1.22 5.22
CA LEU A 398 38.99 0.05 4.56
C LEU A 398 38.75 -1.29 5.28
N GLN A 399 38.25 -1.27 6.49
CA GLN A 399 37.96 -2.47 7.29
C GLN A 399 36.46 -2.79 7.34
N THR A 400 35.62 -1.91 6.78
CA THR A 400 34.17 -2.09 6.78
C THR A 400 33.77 -3.36 6.03
N ARG A 401 32.94 -4.19 6.66
CA ARG A 401 32.49 -5.49 6.16
C ARG A 401 31.04 -5.42 5.64
N PRO A 402 30.65 -6.30 4.72
CA PRO A 402 29.28 -6.34 4.18
C PRO A 402 28.18 -6.45 5.23
N GLU A 403 28.37 -7.23 6.30
CA GLU A 403 27.41 -7.35 7.37
C GLU A 403 27.23 -6.07 8.21
N GLU A 404 28.26 -5.22 8.28
CA GLU A 404 28.17 -3.91 8.94
C GLU A 404 27.35 -2.93 8.13
N ILE A 405 27.56 -2.91 6.80
CA ILE A 405 26.75 -2.12 5.87
C ILE A 405 25.30 -2.61 5.89
N TYR A 406 25.10 -3.94 5.87
CA TYR A 406 23.77 -4.53 5.91
C TYR A 406 23.01 -4.12 7.19
N ARG A 407 23.69 -4.15 8.35
CA ARG A 407 23.11 -3.67 9.63
C ARG A 407 22.76 -2.19 9.57
N ALA A 408 23.64 -1.34 9.09
CA ALA A 408 23.41 0.09 8.95
C ALA A 408 22.19 0.40 8.06
N LEU A 409 21.96 -0.40 7.01
CA LEU A 409 20.75 -0.29 6.17
C LEU A 409 19.48 -0.69 6.93
N LEU A 410 19.52 -1.76 7.76
CA LEU A 410 18.39 -2.15 8.62
C LEU A 410 18.07 -1.02 9.63
N GLU A 411 19.08 -0.50 10.29
CA GLU A 411 18.96 0.58 11.27
C GLU A 411 18.41 1.88 10.62
N ALA A 412 18.86 2.21 9.40
CA ALA A 412 18.38 3.38 8.66
C ALA A 412 16.86 3.32 8.42
N THR A 413 16.32 2.16 8.05
CA THR A 413 14.87 2.00 7.86
C THR A 413 14.09 2.17 9.17
N ALA A 414 14.65 1.73 10.30
CA ALA A 414 14.05 1.92 11.61
C ALA A 414 14.08 3.40 12.05
N TYR A 415 15.17 4.14 11.73
CA TYR A 415 15.23 5.58 11.98
C TYR A 415 14.22 6.36 11.14
N GLY A 416 14.04 5.99 9.87
CA GLY A 416 13.02 6.57 9.00
C GLY A 416 11.60 6.36 9.54
N ALA A 417 11.28 5.16 9.99
CA ALA A 417 10.00 4.85 10.64
C ALA A 417 9.82 5.63 11.96
N ARG A 418 10.89 5.81 12.77
CA ARG A 418 10.85 6.67 13.96
C ARG A 418 10.62 8.14 13.62
N MET A 419 11.18 8.65 12.50
CA MET A 419 10.90 10.01 12.01
C MET A 419 9.41 10.20 11.69
N ILE A 420 8.77 9.21 11.08
CA ILE A 420 7.33 9.22 10.81
C ILE A 420 6.55 9.24 12.13
N LEU A 421 6.86 8.33 13.06
CA LEU A 421 6.22 8.25 14.37
C LEU A 421 6.33 9.57 15.15
N ASP A 422 7.54 10.15 15.21
CA ASP A 422 7.78 11.43 15.88
C ASP A 422 6.96 12.56 15.22
N THR A 423 6.92 12.60 13.87
CA THR A 423 6.16 13.61 13.12
C THR A 423 4.65 13.53 13.41
N ILE A 424 4.11 12.32 13.49
CA ILE A 424 2.69 12.08 13.84
C ILE A 424 2.42 12.56 15.27
N ARG A 425 3.29 12.21 16.23
CA ARG A 425 3.15 12.62 17.62
C ARG A 425 3.31 14.13 17.83
N ASP A 426 4.28 14.74 17.16
CA ASP A 426 4.52 16.20 17.20
C ASP A 426 3.33 16.99 16.64
N ALA A 427 2.54 16.41 15.72
CA ALA A 427 1.30 16.97 15.23
C ALA A 427 0.10 16.79 16.20
N GLY A 428 0.32 16.15 17.35
CA GLY A 428 -0.70 15.96 18.38
C GLY A 428 -1.58 14.72 18.19
N ILE A 429 -1.16 13.76 17.36
CA ILE A 429 -1.84 12.46 17.23
C ILE A 429 -1.13 11.46 18.16
N PRO A 430 -1.78 11.03 19.25
CA PRO A 430 -1.14 10.13 20.21
C PRO A 430 -0.98 8.74 19.62
N VAL A 431 0.22 8.15 19.80
CA VAL A 431 0.52 6.76 19.47
C VAL A 431 1.11 6.09 20.70
N THR A 432 0.37 5.17 21.28
CA THR A 432 0.75 4.45 22.52
C THR A 432 1.07 2.99 22.28
N GLU A 433 0.63 2.41 21.16
CA GLU A 433 0.86 1.02 20.79
C GLU A 433 1.33 0.92 19.35
N LEU A 434 2.30 0.01 19.11
CA LEU A 434 2.78 -0.30 17.76
C LEU A 434 2.43 -1.73 17.37
N TYR A 435 1.99 -1.84 16.13
CA TYR A 435 1.69 -3.11 15.47
C TYR A 435 2.49 -3.21 14.19
N ALA A 436 2.91 -4.41 13.81
CA ALA A 436 3.60 -4.64 12.55
C ALA A 436 3.01 -5.81 11.78
N ALA A 437 2.87 -5.63 10.47
CA ALA A 437 2.40 -6.62 9.51
C ALA A 437 3.33 -6.65 8.29
N GLY A 438 3.05 -7.54 7.33
CA GLY A 438 3.83 -7.67 6.10
C GLY A 438 4.98 -8.67 6.20
N GLY A 439 5.58 -8.95 5.06
CA GLY A 439 6.53 -10.06 4.92
C GLY A 439 7.79 -9.92 5.76
N VAL A 440 8.30 -8.71 5.94
CA VAL A 440 9.48 -8.43 6.78
C VAL A 440 9.13 -8.65 8.25
N ALA A 441 8.04 -8.06 8.73
CA ALA A 441 7.61 -8.19 10.13
C ALA A 441 7.32 -9.65 10.53
N GLN A 442 6.82 -10.45 9.59
CA GLN A 442 6.48 -11.85 9.85
C GLN A 442 7.69 -12.78 9.90
N LYS A 443 8.77 -12.48 9.17
CA LYS A 443 9.88 -13.40 8.89
C LYS A 443 11.20 -12.99 9.54
N ASP A 444 11.35 -11.74 9.97
CA ASP A 444 12.63 -11.18 10.39
C ASP A 444 12.62 -10.67 11.82
N ALA A 445 12.94 -11.56 12.76
CA ALA A 445 13.01 -11.23 14.19
C ALA A 445 14.10 -10.19 14.50
N PHE A 446 15.23 -10.19 13.77
CA PHE A 446 16.33 -9.27 14.01
C PHE A 446 15.95 -7.83 13.65
N ILE A 447 15.32 -7.64 12.49
CA ILE A 447 14.80 -6.33 12.06
C ILE A 447 13.77 -5.83 13.08
N MET A 448 12.82 -6.67 13.48
CA MET A 448 11.77 -6.25 14.40
C MET A 448 12.30 -5.88 15.78
N GLN A 449 13.38 -6.53 16.25
CA GLN A 449 14.05 -6.13 17.47
C GLN A 449 14.73 -4.76 17.32
N ILE A 450 15.42 -4.49 16.19
CA ILE A 450 15.98 -3.16 15.88
C ILE A 450 14.88 -2.09 15.89
N TYR A 451 13.73 -2.35 15.25
CA TYR A 451 12.61 -1.40 15.26
C TYR A 451 12.09 -1.13 16.68
N ALA A 452 11.93 -2.17 17.51
CA ALA A 452 11.49 -2.00 18.89
C ALA A 452 12.49 -1.17 19.71
N ASP A 453 13.79 -1.45 19.56
CA ASP A 453 14.88 -0.75 20.26
C ASP A 453 14.97 0.72 19.79
N VAL A 454 14.92 0.97 18.47
CA VAL A 454 14.97 2.32 17.88
C VAL A 454 13.75 3.16 18.28
N MET A 455 12.55 2.58 18.28
CA MET A 455 11.31 3.29 18.64
C MET A 455 11.10 3.39 20.15
N ASN A 456 11.86 2.60 20.94
CA ASN A 456 11.66 2.46 22.38
C ASN A 456 10.20 2.14 22.74
N MET A 457 9.62 1.19 22.02
CA MET A 457 8.23 0.75 22.21
C MET A 457 8.08 -0.73 21.91
N ASP A 458 7.15 -1.38 22.63
CA ASP A 458 6.73 -2.75 22.33
C ASP A 458 6.08 -2.80 20.93
N ILE A 459 6.44 -3.82 20.11
CA ILE A 459 5.85 -4.03 18.78
C ILE A 459 5.13 -5.38 18.77
N LYS A 460 3.82 -5.35 18.56
CA LYS A 460 2.96 -6.51 18.39
C LYS A 460 2.93 -6.92 16.91
N ILE A 461 3.05 -8.21 16.63
CA ILE A 461 3.08 -8.73 15.25
C ILE A 461 1.69 -9.24 14.86
N ALA A 462 1.24 -8.93 13.64
CA ALA A 462 -0.01 -9.45 13.09
C ALA A 462 -0.08 -10.99 13.19
N GLY A 463 -1.23 -11.52 13.58
CA GLY A 463 -1.45 -12.97 13.69
C GLY A 463 -1.47 -13.66 12.34
N SER A 464 -2.04 -13.02 11.33
CA SER A 464 -2.11 -13.49 9.96
C SER A 464 -0.93 -12.99 9.11
N VAL A 465 -0.46 -13.84 8.20
CA VAL A 465 0.45 -13.45 7.10
C VAL A 465 -0.33 -12.87 5.91
N HIS A 466 -1.65 -13.01 5.91
CA HIS A 466 -2.58 -12.55 4.88
C HIS A 466 -3.43 -11.39 5.40
N THR A 467 -2.82 -10.47 6.13
CA THR A 467 -3.50 -9.39 6.86
C THR A 467 -4.52 -8.60 6.03
N PRO A 468 -4.24 -8.15 4.77
CA PRO A 468 -5.25 -7.46 3.95
C PRO A 468 -6.45 -8.36 3.63
N ALA A 469 -6.22 -9.57 3.15
CA ALA A 469 -7.29 -10.52 2.82
C ALA A 469 -8.15 -10.89 4.05
N LEU A 470 -7.53 -11.06 5.23
CA LEU A 470 -8.25 -11.26 6.50
C LEU A 470 -9.16 -10.06 6.79
N GLY A 471 -8.63 -8.84 6.70
CA GLY A 471 -9.41 -7.62 6.90
C GLY A 471 -10.55 -7.47 5.89
N SER A 472 -10.31 -7.86 4.62
CA SER A 472 -11.35 -7.90 3.59
C SER A 472 -12.43 -8.95 3.90
N ALA A 473 -12.06 -10.13 4.40
CA ALA A 473 -13.04 -11.11 4.86
C ALA A 473 -13.88 -10.58 6.04
N MET A 474 -13.24 -9.87 6.98
CA MET A 474 -13.94 -9.19 8.08
C MET A 474 -14.91 -8.12 7.55
N SER A 475 -14.50 -7.34 6.54
CA SER A 475 -15.35 -6.39 5.83
C SER A 475 -16.60 -7.09 5.23
N GLY A 476 -16.41 -8.24 4.58
CA GLY A 476 -17.50 -9.07 4.07
C GLY A 476 -18.45 -9.57 5.17
N ALA A 477 -17.92 -9.99 6.31
CA ALA A 477 -18.73 -10.43 7.46
C ALA A 477 -19.56 -9.28 8.05
N VAL A 478 -19.03 -8.04 8.07
CA VAL A 478 -19.79 -6.84 8.48
C VAL A 478 -20.86 -6.49 7.45
N ALA A 479 -20.55 -6.57 6.16
CA ALA A 479 -21.53 -6.30 5.09
C ALA A 479 -22.73 -7.27 5.13
N ALA A 480 -22.53 -8.50 5.63
CA ALA A 480 -23.60 -9.48 5.83
C ALA A 480 -24.56 -9.08 6.95
N GLY A 481 -24.07 -8.38 7.97
CA GLY A 481 -24.87 -7.97 9.14
C GLY A 481 -25.08 -9.11 10.15
N LYS A 482 -25.42 -8.74 11.38
CA LYS A 482 -25.59 -9.67 12.49
C LYS A 482 -26.77 -10.61 12.29
N GLU A 483 -27.83 -10.17 11.62
CA GLU A 483 -28.99 -10.99 11.28
C GLU A 483 -28.64 -12.18 10.37
N ASN A 484 -27.57 -12.10 9.59
CA ASN A 484 -27.06 -13.19 8.76
C ASN A 484 -25.89 -13.95 9.41
N GLY A 485 -25.55 -13.64 10.67
CA GLY A 485 -24.48 -14.27 11.42
C GLY A 485 -23.12 -13.60 11.25
N GLY A 486 -23.09 -12.36 10.75
CA GLY A 486 -21.93 -11.49 10.71
C GLY A 486 -21.90 -10.50 11.88
N TYR A 487 -21.48 -9.25 11.64
CA TYR A 487 -21.31 -8.20 12.64
C TYR A 487 -22.00 -6.91 12.20
N ASP A 488 -22.39 -6.06 13.17
CA ASP A 488 -23.03 -4.77 12.87
C ASP A 488 -21.99 -3.70 12.53
N THR A 489 -20.79 -3.78 13.11
CA THR A 489 -19.73 -2.80 12.90
C THR A 489 -18.36 -3.46 12.75
N ILE A 490 -17.45 -2.75 12.08
CA ILE A 490 -16.07 -3.23 11.92
C ILE A 490 -15.30 -3.19 13.25
N GLU A 491 -15.68 -2.31 14.17
CA GLU A 491 -15.10 -2.22 15.52
C GLU A 491 -15.42 -3.48 16.33
N GLU A 492 -16.68 -3.93 16.31
CA GLU A 492 -17.09 -5.20 16.94
C GLU A 492 -16.33 -6.36 16.33
N CYS A 493 -16.30 -6.42 15.00
CA CYS A 493 -15.59 -7.46 14.24
C CYS A 493 -14.08 -7.47 14.56
N ALA A 494 -13.41 -6.33 14.56
CA ALA A 494 -11.99 -6.18 14.86
C ALA A 494 -11.64 -6.65 16.29
N LYS A 495 -12.50 -6.36 17.25
CA LYS A 495 -12.30 -6.77 18.64
C LYS A 495 -12.36 -8.30 18.81
N ILE A 496 -13.17 -8.99 18.00
CA ILE A 496 -13.39 -10.45 18.12
C ILE A 496 -12.44 -11.22 17.21
N LEU A 497 -12.30 -10.81 15.95
CA LEU A 497 -11.55 -11.54 14.92
C LEU A 497 -10.12 -11.04 14.72
N GLY A 498 -9.83 -9.78 15.11
CA GLY A 498 -8.49 -9.21 14.97
C GLY A 498 -7.47 -9.94 15.84
N LYS A 499 -6.36 -10.36 15.23
CA LYS A 499 -5.36 -11.21 15.90
C LYS A 499 -3.95 -10.65 15.79
N THR A 500 -3.21 -10.81 16.91
CA THR A 500 -1.76 -10.65 16.95
C THR A 500 -1.11 -11.93 17.44
N LYS A 501 0.17 -12.14 17.12
CA LYS A 501 0.94 -13.24 17.69
C LYS A 501 1.06 -13.06 19.22
N ALA A 502 1.18 -14.17 19.95
CA ALA A 502 1.42 -14.13 21.38
C ALA A 502 2.80 -13.52 21.72
N HIS A 503 3.77 -13.72 20.83
CA HIS A 503 5.10 -13.11 20.96
C HIS A 503 5.09 -11.68 20.37
N TYR A 504 5.75 -10.76 21.06
CA TYR A 504 5.98 -9.38 20.63
C TYR A 504 7.41 -8.96 21.00
N TYR A 505 7.92 -7.91 20.36
CA TYR A 505 9.29 -7.41 20.57
C TYR A 505 9.27 -6.29 21.59
N ARG A 506 10.10 -6.43 22.63
CA ARG A 506 10.31 -5.41 23.66
C ARG A 506 11.63 -4.70 23.43
N PRO A 507 11.70 -3.39 23.69
CA PRO A 507 12.96 -2.65 23.68
C PRO A 507 13.97 -3.22 24.68
N ILE A 508 15.21 -3.33 24.26
CA ILE A 508 16.35 -3.67 25.12
C ILE A 508 16.96 -2.36 25.62
N PRO A 509 16.91 -2.06 26.94
CA PRO A 509 17.30 -0.73 27.46
C PRO A 509 18.70 -0.28 27.04
N GLU A 510 19.68 -1.17 27.05
CA GLU A 510 21.06 -0.87 26.65
C GLU A 510 21.17 -0.49 25.18
N ASN A 511 20.38 -1.13 24.30
CA ASN A 511 20.31 -0.80 22.88
C ASN A 511 19.62 0.54 22.65
N VAL A 512 18.54 0.80 23.40
CA VAL A 512 17.75 2.05 23.30
C VAL A 512 18.63 3.28 23.56
N GLU A 513 19.51 3.24 24.57
CA GLU A 513 20.44 4.34 24.87
C GLU A 513 21.32 4.67 23.65
N THR A 514 21.96 3.66 23.10
CA THR A 514 22.82 3.81 21.91
C THR A 514 22.03 4.28 20.69
N TYR A 515 20.86 3.69 20.43
CA TYR A 515 20.01 4.09 19.30
C TYR A 515 19.46 5.51 19.44
N ASN A 516 19.22 6.00 20.65
CA ASN A 516 18.84 7.40 20.85
C ASN A 516 19.97 8.37 20.46
N GLU A 517 21.24 8.05 20.74
CA GLU A 517 22.36 8.87 20.29
C GLU A 517 22.52 8.82 18.75
N LEU A 518 22.47 7.64 18.17
CA LEU A 518 22.54 7.48 16.71
C LEU A 518 21.38 8.19 16.00
N TYR A 519 20.17 8.13 16.56
CA TYR A 519 19.01 8.81 16.01
C TYR A 519 19.13 10.34 16.07
N LYS A 520 19.80 10.91 17.09
CA LYS A 520 20.12 12.35 17.10
C LYS A 520 21.00 12.74 15.92
N GLU A 521 22.00 11.92 15.60
CA GLU A 521 22.87 12.16 14.45
C GLU A 521 22.10 11.94 13.13
N TYR A 522 21.24 10.90 13.03
CA TYR A 522 20.35 10.71 11.90
C TYR A 522 19.47 11.93 11.67
N LYS A 523 18.83 12.50 12.70
CA LYS A 523 18.00 13.71 12.59
C LYS A 523 18.79 14.92 12.07
N LYS A 524 20.05 15.09 12.48
CA LYS A 524 20.91 16.15 11.96
C LYS A 524 21.14 16.00 10.45
N LEU A 525 21.50 14.80 10.00
CA LEU A 525 21.72 14.51 8.58
C LEU A 525 20.44 14.63 7.78
N HIS A 526 19.33 14.09 8.30
CA HIS A 526 18.00 14.21 7.71
C HIS A 526 17.62 15.68 7.48
N ASN A 527 17.80 16.53 8.47
CA ASN A 527 17.50 17.95 8.33
C ASN A 527 18.50 18.67 7.41
N TYR A 528 19.78 18.34 7.47
CA TYR A 528 20.81 18.94 6.66
C TYR A 528 20.61 18.71 5.16
N TYR A 529 20.31 17.48 4.74
CA TYR A 529 20.07 17.16 3.34
C TYR A 529 18.61 17.33 2.92
N GLY A 530 17.66 17.05 3.80
CA GLY A 530 16.24 17.01 3.46
C GLY A 530 15.51 18.35 3.58
N LYS A 531 16.01 19.28 4.44
CA LYS A 531 15.35 20.57 4.69
C LYS A 531 16.13 21.77 4.15
N GLY A 532 16.93 21.57 3.08
CA GLY A 532 17.57 22.65 2.34
C GLY A 532 18.91 23.14 2.90
N GLY A 533 19.50 22.47 3.92
CA GLY A 533 20.85 22.79 4.40
C GLY A 533 21.93 22.47 3.39
N ASN A 534 21.70 21.49 2.50
CA ASN A 534 22.60 21.13 1.41
C ASN A 534 21.83 20.47 0.26
N ASP A 535 22.01 20.97 -0.95
CA ASP A 535 21.35 20.51 -2.18
C ASP A 535 22.21 19.59 -3.06
N VAL A 536 23.32 19.07 -2.54
CA VAL A 536 24.28 18.26 -3.31
C VAL A 536 23.62 17.09 -4.05
N MET A 537 22.65 16.41 -3.43
CA MET A 537 21.95 15.28 -4.06
C MET A 537 21.21 15.72 -5.33
N LYS A 538 20.51 16.85 -5.29
CA LYS A 538 19.79 17.43 -6.44
C LYS A 538 20.76 17.87 -7.53
N ARG A 539 21.85 18.55 -7.16
CA ARG A 539 22.90 18.95 -8.12
C ARG A 539 23.55 17.76 -8.83
N LEU A 540 23.84 16.67 -8.09
CA LEU A 540 24.38 15.45 -8.70
C LEU A 540 23.38 14.81 -9.68
N LYS A 541 22.10 14.85 -9.38
CA LYS A 541 21.05 14.38 -10.27
C LYS A 541 20.94 15.26 -11.53
N ASP A 542 21.00 16.59 -11.38
CA ASP A 542 20.99 17.52 -12.51
C ASP A 542 22.18 17.30 -13.44
N ILE A 543 23.40 17.11 -12.89
CA ILE A 543 24.60 16.75 -13.66
C ILE A 543 24.37 15.45 -14.42
N LYS A 544 23.84 14.41 -13.76
CA LYS A 544 23.54 13.12 -14.40
C LYS A 544 22.55 13.26 -15.56
N MET A 545 21.51 14.07 -15.37
CA MET A 545 20.49 14.30 -16.41
C MET A 545 21.04 15.10 -17.59
N ALA A 546 21.87 16.11 -17.33
CA ALA A 546 22.52 16.89 -18.38
C ALA A 546 23.49 16.07 -19.26
N LEU A 547 24.06 14.96 -18.73
CA LEU A 547 24.95 14.06 -19.48
C LEU A 547 24.20 12.95 -20.24
N LYS A 548 22.90 12.77 -20.00
CA LYS A 548 22.08 11.78 -20.73
C LYS A 548 21.38 12.37 -21.97
N ASN A 549 21.32 13.71 -22.05
CA ASN A 549 20.85 14.47 -23.20
C ASN A 549 22.02 14.90 -24.08
#